data_bf2a128dabc9466214a7ebea740013f8
#
_entry.id   bf2a128dabc9466214a7ebea740013f8
#
_cell.length_a   1.000
_cell.length_b   1.000
_cell.length_c   1.000
_cell.angle_alpha   90.00
_cell.angle_beta   90.00
_cell.angle_gamma   90.00
#
_symmetry.space_group_name_H-M   'P 1'
#
loop_
_entity.id
_entity.type
_entity.pdbx_description
1 polymer ?
#
loop_
_entity_poly.entity_id
_entity_poly.type
_entity_poly.pdbx_seq_one_letter_code
_entity_poly.pdbx_strand_id
1 'polypeptide(L)'
;MKRWYTGNGHPTTLDAIHNAIKNHSKTNGKVYIGSDSFVHKKNCILSSVICLYNEEQRTGGIYFYSKENLPRKDFPTLTQRLIHEATNSIELGMGISEEIPTVRLELHLDVNSDRKAASNKLADSLSGYVKASGFDCKIKPEAWAASTIADKHSK
;
A
#
# COMPACT_ATOMS: atom_id res chain seq x y z
N MET A 1 4.08 -1.95 17.10
CA MET A 1 5.15 -2.05 16.07
C MET A 1 4.72 -3.01 14.98
N LYS A 2 4.85 -2.61 13.73
CA LYS A 2 4.52 -3.49 12.59
C LYS A 2 5.58 -4.56 12.40
N ARG A 3 5.14 -5.77 12.15
CA ARG A 3 6.01 -6.87 11.75
C ARG A 3 5.92 -7.03 10.25
N TRP A 4 7.07 -7.15 9.60
CA TRP A 4 7.17 -7.29 8.17
C TRP A 4 7.59 -8.69 7.75
N TYR A 5 7.09 -9.13 6.62
CA TYR A 5 7.34 -10.45 6.05
C TYR A 5 7.67 -10.33 4.58
N THR A 6 8.49 -11.25 4.08
CA THR A 6 8.68 -11.41 2.64
C THR A 6 7.40 -11.98 2.02
N GLY A 7 7.28 -11.90 0.70
CA GLY A 7 6.13 -12.48 0.00
C GLY A 7 5.93 -13.98 0.27
N ASN A 8 6.99 -14.68 0.63
CA ASN A 8 6.95 -16.10 0.99
C ASN A 8 6.62 -16.35 2.47
N GLY A 9 6.36 -15.29 3.24
CA GLY A 9 5.96 -15.41 4.64
C GLY A 9 7.09 -15.46 5.65
N HIS A 10 8.33 -15.22 5.24
CA HIS A 10 9.48 -15.18 6.15
C HIS A 10 9.59 -13.82 6.83
N PRO A 11 9.84 -13.78 8.16
CA PRO A 11 10.05 -12.51 8.86
C PRO A 11 11.21 -11.71 8.25
N THR A 12 11.05 -10.39 8.21
CA THR A 12 12.08 -9.48 7.73
C THR A 12 12.03 -8.18 8.54
N THR A 13 12.92 -7.24 8.22
CA THR A 13 13.01 -5.96 8.92
C THR A 13 12.88 -4.82 7.94
N LEU A 14 12.54 -3.63 8.44
CA LEU A 14 12.52 -2.42 7.60
C LEU A 14 13.90 -2.12 7.02
N ASP A 15 14.97 -2.36 7.77
CA ASP A 15 16.32 -2.16 7.25
C ASP A 15 16.60 -3.07 6.05
N ALA A 16 16.20 -4.33 6.11
CA ALA A 16 16.33 -5.26 4.99
C ALA A 16 15.47 -4.81 3.79
N ILE A 17 14.25 -4.32 4.05
CA ILE A 17 13.38 -3.79 3.00
C ILE A 17 14.02 -2.55 2.35
N HIS A 18 14.53 -1.61 3.14
CA HIS A 18 15.21 -0.42 2.63
C HIS A 18 16.42 -0.79 1.77
N ASN A 19 17.19 -1.78 2.17
CA ASN A 19 18.33 -2.26 1.36
C ASN A 19 17.86 -2.86 0.03
N ALA A 20 16.77 -3.62 0.04
CA ALA A 20 16.19 -4.16 -1.19
C ALA A 20 15.70 -3.04 -2.11
N ILE A 21 15.07 -1.99 -1.55
CA ILE A 21 14.62 -0.83 -2.32
C ILE A 21 15.81 -0.10 -2.94
N LYS A 22 16.88 0.10 -2.19
CA LYS A 22 18.10 0.76 -2.69
C LYS A 22 18.67 0.01 -3.89
N ASN A 23 18.76 -1.31 -3.80
CA ASN A 23 19.25 -2.13 -4.90
C ASN A 23 18.32 -2.08 -6.12
N HIS A 24 17.01 -2.12 -5.89
CA HIS A 24 16.00 -2.02 -6.94
C HIS A 24 16.07 -0.67 -7.66
N SER A 25 16.31 0.41 -6.92
CA SER A 25 16.40 1.76 -7.45
C SER A 25 17.62 1.96 -8.35
N LYS A 26 18.67 1.16 -8.20
CA LYS A 26 19.86 1.23 -9.07
C LYS A 26 19.54 0.96 -10.54
N THR A 27 18.50 0.18 -10.81
CA THR A 27 18.03 -0.11 -12.17
C THR A 27 16.81 0.73 -12.54
N ASN A 28 16.58 1.84 -11.84
CA ASN A 28 15.45 2.74 -12.05
C ASN A 28 14.09 2.06 -11.83
N GLY A 29 14.07 1.03 -10.99
CA GLY A 29 12.85 0.31 -10.64
C GLY A 29 11.94 1.15 -9.75
N LYS A 30 10.62 1.03 -9.95
CA LYS A 30 9.61 1.73 -9.17
C LYS A 30 9.17 0.89 -7.98
N VAL A 31 8.78 1.56 -6.91
CA VAL A 31 8.25 0.94 -5.70
C VAL A 31 6.76 1.27 -5.60
N TYR A 32 5.94 0.25 -5.38
CA TYR A 32 4.50 0.38 -5.30
C TYR A 32 4.04 0.07 -3.88
N ILE A 33 3.21 0.93 -3.33
CA ILE A 33 2.68 0.76 -1.97
C ILE A 33 1.16 0.63 -2.06
N GLY A 34 0.61 -0.35 -1.36
CA GLY A 34 -0.82 -0.52 -1.24
C GLY A 34 -1.21 -0.93 0.17
N SER A 35 -2.43 -0.62 0.53
CA SER A 35 -3.04 -1.03 1.80
C SER A 35 -4.47 -1.49 1.53
N ASP A 36 -4.91 -2.47 2.31
CA ASP A 36 -6.29 -2.96 2.26
C ASP A 36 -6.69 -3.39 3.65
N SER A 37 -7.97 -3.24 3.97
CA SER A 37 -8.51 -3.65 5.26
C SER A 37 -9.68 -4.60 5.07
N PHE A 38 -9.82 -5.51 6.02
CA PHE A 38 -10.89 -6.49 6.06
C PHE A 38 -11.46 -6.56 7.46
N VAL A 39 -12.78 -6.44 7.59
CA VAL A 39 -13.45 -6.55 8.89
C VAL A 39 -13.99 -7.95 9.08
N HIS A 40 -13.70 -8.53 10.24
CA HIS A 40 -14.17 -9.84 10.63
C HIS A 40 -14.43 -9.86 12.13
N LYS A 41 -15.70 -10.10 12.51
CA LYS A 41 -16.12 -10.07 13.91
C LYS A 41 -15.76 -8.73 14.57
N LYS A 42 -14.93 -8.74 15.62
CA LYS A 42 -14.51 -7.53 16.34
C LYS A 42 -13.20 -6.94 15.82
N ASN A 43 -12.67 -7.47 14.74
CA ASN A 43 -11.35 -7.12 14.23
C ASN A 43 -11.43 -6.40 12.90
N CYS A 44 -10.51 -5.46 12.70
CA CYS A 44 -10.20 -4.87 11.41
C CYS A 44 -8.76 -5.23 11.07
N ILE A 45 -8.56 -6.06 10.06
CA ILE A 45 -7.22 -6.48 9.64
C ILE A 45 -6.73 -5.50 8.56
N LEU A 46 -5.67 -4.76 8.87
CA LEU A 46 -5.02 -3.88 7.90
C LEU A 46 -3.80 -4.59 7.33
N SER A 47 -3.76 -4.75 6.03
CA SER A 47 -2.62 -5.27 5.30
C SER A 47 -1.92 -4.14 4.56
N SER A 48 -0.60 -4.10 4.63
CA SER A 48 0.22 -3.12 3.91
C SER A 48 1.24 -3.88 3.07
N VAL A 49 1.47 -3.44 1.83
CA VAL A 49 2.45 -4.08 0.95
C VAL A 49 3.39 -3.04 0.35
N ILE A 50 4.63 -3.45 0.18
CA ILE A 50 5.67 -2.71 -0.54
C ILE A 50 6.13 -3.64 -1.66
N CYS A 51 5.87 -3.27 -2.91
CA CYS A 51 6.17 -4.09 -4.08
C CYS A 51 7.31 -3.47 -4.88
N LEU A 52 8.27 -4.30 -5.27
CA LEU A 52 9.40 -3.90 -6.10
C LEU A 52 9.25 -4.56 -7.47
N TYR A 53 9.02 -3.74 -8.49
CA TYR A 53 8.81 -4.24 -9.84
C TYR A 53 9.35 -3.23 -10.85
N ASN A 54 10.06 -3.72 -11.85
CA ASN A 54 10.54 -2.90 -12.96
C ASN A 54 9.70 -3.21 -14.18
N GLU A 55 8.74 -2.34 -14.51
CA GLU A 55 7.81 -2.54 -15.62
C GLU A 55 8.53 -2.58 -16.97
N GLU A 56 9.56 -1.74 -17.14
CA GLU A 56 10.31 -1.67 -18.40
C GLU A 56 11.07 -2.96 -18.67
N GLN A 57 11.72 -3.50 -17.65
CA GLN A 57 12.50 -4.73 -17.76
C GLN A 57 11.68 -5.98 -17.45
N ARG A 58 10.46 -5.81 -16.93
CA ARG A 58 9.58 -6.90 -16.45
C ARG A 58 10.30 -7.81 -15.46
N THR A 59 11.09 -7.22 -14.57
CA THR A 59 11.89 -7.93 -13.56
C THR A 59 11.61 -7.40 -12.17
N GLY A 60 12.10 -8.12 -11.17
CA GLY A 60 12.00 -7.75 -9.78
C GLY A 60 10.84 -8.43 -9.06
N GLY A 61 9.65 -8.26 -9.47
CA GLY A 61 8.42 -8.93 -9.01
C GLY A 61 8.38 -9.49 -7.59
N ILE A 62 8.98 -8.82 -6.60
CA ILE A 62 8.96 -9.23 -5.21
C ILE A 62 8.18 -8.23 -4.37
N TYR A 63 7.68 -8.68 -3.23
CA TYR A 63 6.99 -7.77 -2.32
C TYR A 63 7.21 -8.17 -0.87
N PHE A 64 6.95 -7.20 0.01
CA PHE A 64 6.95 -7.37 1.46
C PHE A 64 5.58 -6.97 1.97
N TYR A 65 5.12 -7.64 3.03
CA TYR A 65 3.82 -7.30 3.60
C TYR A 65 3.88 -7.22 5.12
N SER A 66 2.93 -6.49 5.67
CA SER A 66 2.67 -6.37 7.09
C SER A 66 1.17 -6.54 7.32
N LYS A 67 0.80 -7.17 8.44
CA LYS A 67 -0.59 -7.29 8.87
C LYS A 67 -0.71 -6.71 10.26
N GLU A 68 -1.77 -5.96 10.48
CA GLU A 68 -2.05 -5.33 11.76
C GLU A 68 -3.50 -5.60 12.13
N ASN A 69 -3.71 -6.08 13.35
CA ASN A 69 -5.05 -6.37 13.86
C ASN A 69 -5.50 -5.20 14.73
N LEU A 70 -6.53 -4.48 14.28
CA LEU A 70 -7.06 -3.28 14.94
C LEU A 70 -8.47 -3.54 15.44
N PRO A 71 -8.92 -2.83 16.51
CA PRO A 71 -10.31 -2.96 16.95
C PRO A 71 -11.28 -2.43 15.90
N ARG A 72 -12.25 -3.25 15.51
CA ARG A 72 -13.25 -2.86 14.52
C ARG A 72 -14.05 -1.63 14.95
N LYS A 73 -14.27 -1.46 16.25
CA LYS A 73 -15.02 -0.31 16.80
C LYS A 73 -14.39 1.03 16.45
N ASP A 74 -13.08 1.06 16.17
CA ASP A 74 -12.36 2.28 15.78
C ASP A 74 -12.59 2.63 14.30
N PHE A 75 -13.16 1.70 13.52
CA PHE A 75 -13.39 1.85 12.07
C PHE A 75 -14.82 1.41 11.73
N PRO A 76 -15.84 2.13 12.23
CA PRO A 76 -17.22 1.69 12.07
C PRO A 76 -17.78 1.83 10.65
N THR A 77 -17.14 2.62 9.78
CA THR A 77 -17.63 2.85 8.42
C THR A 77 -16.57 2.50 7.37
N LEU A 78 -17.03 2.21 6.15
CA LEU A 78 -16.15 2.02 5.01
C LEU A 78 -15.29 3.27 4.76
N THR A 79 -15.89 4.46 4.87
CA THR A 79 -15.17 5.73 4.70
C THR A 79 -13.95 5.82 5.62
N GLN A 80 -14.14 5.53 6.89
CA GLN A 80 -13.06 5.59 7.88
C GLN A 80 -11.95 4.57 7.57
N ARG A 81 -12.32 3.37 7.12
CA ARG A 81 -11.34 2.35 6.73
C ARG A 81 -10.53 2.79 5.51
N LEU A 82 -11.20 3.34 4.49
CA LEU A 82 -10.52 3.80 3.27
C LEU A 82 -9.57 4.98 3.56
N ILE A 83 -9.96 5.91 4.42
CA ILE A 83 -9.09 7.00 4.85
C ILE A 83 -7.86 6.44 5.59
N HIS A 84 -8.08 5.47 6.46
CA HIS A 84 -6.99 4.85 7.22
C HIS A 84 -6.01 4.11 6.31
N GLU A 85 -6.51 3.38 5.31
CA GLU A 85 -5.69 2.71 4.30
C GLU A 85 -4.82 3.72 3.54
N ALA A 86 -5.42 4.82 3.07
CA ALA A 86 -4.69 5.86 2.35
C ALA A 86 -3.63 6.52 3.23
N THR A 87 -3.99 6.88 4.45
CA THR A 87 -3.06 7.49 5.42
C THR A 87 -1.89 6.57 5.72
N ASN A 88 -2.16 5.29 5.92
CA ASN A 88 -1.12 4.29 6.17
C ASN A 88 -0.14 4.19 4.99
N SER A 89 -0.64 4.17 3.76
CA SER A 89 0.21 4.12 2.57
C SER A 89 1.05 5.39 2.41
N ILE A 90 0.48 6.55 2.70
CA ILE A 90 1.21 7.82 2.65
C ILE A 90 2.33 7.84 3.70
N GLU A 91 2.06 7.40 4.92
CA GLU A 91 3.08 7.33 5.98
C GLU A 91 4.24 6.40 5.60
N LEU A 92 3.93 5.24 5.01
CA LEU A 92 4.95 4.33 4.50
C LEU A 92 5.78 4.99 3.40
N GLY A 93 5.14 5.67 2.47
CA GLY A 93 5.81 6.37 1.37
C GLY A 93 6.73 7.47 1.88
N MET A 94 6.28 8.23 2.86
CA MET A 94 7.07 9.29 3.48
C MET A 94 8.32 8.72 4.16
N GLY A 95 8.15 7.64 4.93
CA GLY A 95 9.28 6.98 5.60
C GLY A 95 10.32 6.46 4.61
N ILE A 96 9.88 5.84 3.52
CA ILE A 96 10.78 5.35 2.47
C ILE A 96 11.48 6.52 1.77
N SER A 97 10.76 7.60 1.46
CA SER A 97 11.32 8.77 0.80
C SER A 97 12.37 9.50 1.65
N GLU A 98 12.20 9.50 2.96
CA GLU A 98 13.19 10.06 3.89
C GLU A 98 14.50 9.27 3.87
N GLU A 99 14.42 7.94 3.87
CA GLU A 99 15.58 7.06 3.84
C GLU A 99 16.22 6.98 2.45
N ILE A 100 15.43 7.08 1.40
CA ILE A 100 15.87 6.91 0.01
C ILE A 100 15.29 8.05 -0.83
N PRO A 101 15.87 9.25 -0.79
CA PRO A 101 15.31 10.42 -1.48
C PRO A 101 15.15 10.28 -3.00
N THR A 102 15.90 9.36 -3.61
CA THR A 102 15.84 9.12 -5.06
C THR A 102 14.80 8.07 -5.46
N VAL A 103 14.08 7.49 -4.49
CA VAL A 103 13.10 6.42 -4.77
C VAL A 103 11.96 6.93 -5.65
N ARG A 104 11.53 6.09 -6.58
CA ARG A 104 10.32 6.35 -7.39
C ARG A 104 9.17 5.56 -6.77
N LEU A 105 8.20 6.28 -6.23
CA LEU A 105 7.05 5.70 -5.51
C LEU A 105 5.75 5.93 -6.26
N GLU A 106 4.92 4.92 -6.26
CA GLU A 106 3.53 5.01 -6.71
C GLU A 106 2.64 4.34 -5.67
N LEU A 107 1.63 5.06 -5.19
CA LEU A 107 0.69 4.55 -4.21
C LEU A 107 -0.59 4.07 -4.91
N HIS A 108 -1.05 2.90 -4.53
CA HIS A 108 -2.26 2.29 -5.06
C HIS A 108 -3.36 2.31 -4.02
N LEU A 109 -4.52 2.84 -4.38
CA LEU A 109 -5.69 2.92 -3.50
C LEU A 109 -6.77 1.96 -3.99
N ASP A 110 -7.35 1.21 -3.06
CA ASP A 110 -8.43 0.27 -3.35
C ASP A 110 -9.78 0.99 -3.42
N VAL A 111 -9.86 2.00 -4.27
CA VAL A 111 -11.07 2.77 -4.51
C VAL A 111 -11.41 2.77 -6.00
N ASN A 112 -12.68 2.87 -6.31
CA ASN A 112 -13.18 2.81 -7.68
C ASN A 112 -14.00 4.06 -8.00
N SER A 113 -13.69 4.70 -9.12
CA SER A 113 -14.46 5.86 -9.61
C SER A 113 -15.77 5.48 -10.32
N ASP A 114 -16.03 4.18 -10.53
CA ASP A 114 -17.29 3.71 -11.10
C ASP A 114 -18.44 4.12 -10.17
N ARG A 115 -19.48 4.74 -10.73
CA ARG A 115 -20.65 5.23 -9.99
C ARG A 115 -21.37 4.14 -9.20
N LYS A 116 -21.26 2.89 -9.61
CA LYS A 116 -21.88 1.74 -8.93
C LYS A 116 -21.07 1.25 -7.72
N ALA A 117 -19.82 1.67 -7.58
CA ALA A 117 -18.97 1.24 -6.47
C ALA A 117 -19.25 2.07 -5.22
N ALA A 118 -19.22 1.43 -4.05
CA ALA A 118 -19.43 2.11 -2.77
C ALA A 118 -18.36 3.18 -2.50
N SER A 119 -17.17 3.02 -3.05
CA SER A 119 -16.02 3.92 -2.82
C SER A 119 -15.93 5.09 -3.80
N ASN A 120 -16.85 5.20 -4.79
CA ASN A 120 -16.69 6.19 -5.87
C ASN A 120 -16.66 7.64 -5.40
N LYS A 121 -17.42 7.96 -4.34
CA LYS A 121 -17.49 9.32 -3.79
C LYS A 121 -16.17 9.75 -3.15
N LEU A 122 -15.36 8.79 -2.73
CA LEU A 122 -14.09 9.05 -2.06
C LEU A 122 -12.90 8.99 -3.01
N ALA A 123 -13.07 8.45 -4.20
CA ALA A 123 -11.96 8.21 -5.12
C ALA A 123 -11.16 9.48 -5.41
N ASP A 124 -11.85 10.58 -5.76
CA ASP A 124 -11.19 11.85 -6.08
C ASP A 124 -10.54 12.47 -4.85
N SER A 125 -11.22 12.44 -3.70
CA SER A 125 -10.69 13.02 -2.46
C SER A 125 -9.44 12.30 -1.99
N LEU A 126 -9.44 10.97 -1.99
CA LEU A 126 -8.31 10.18 -1.53
C LEU A 126 -7.15 10.23 -2.53
N SER A 127 -7.44 10.15 -3.83
CA SER A 127 -6.45 10.31 -4.88
C SER A 127 -5.79 11.68 -4.79
N GLY A 128 -6.58 12.74 -4.58
CA GLY A 128 -6.07 14.10 -4.37
C GLY A 128 -5.20 14.22 -3.13
N TYR A 129 -5.55 13.55 -2.05
CA TYR A 129 -4.76 13.52 -0.83
C TYR A 129 -3.38 12.90 -1.06
N VAL A 130 -3.33 11.76 -1.76
CA VAL A 130 -2.06 11.11 -2.10
C VAL A 130 -1.19 12.02 -2.97
N LYS A 131 -1.77 12.62 -4.00
CA LYS A 131 -1.05 13.51 -4.91
C LYS A 131 -0.55 14.78 -4.20
N ALA A 132 -1.38 15.34 -3.32
CA ALA A 132 -0.99 16.50 -2.51
C ALA A 132 0.17 16.19 -1.56
N SER A 133 0.34 14.93 -1.17
CA SER A 133 1.46 14.47 -0.36
C SER A 133 2.75 14.25 -1.17
N GLY A 134 2.70 14.47 -2.50
CA GLY A 134 3.87 14.39 -3.37
C GLY A 134 4.07 13.04 -4.05
N PHE A 135 3.08 12.16 -4.05
CA PHE A 135 3.18 10.82 -4.63
C PHE A 135 2.29 10.63 -5.84
N ASP A 136 2.76 9.80 -6.78
CA ASP A 136 1.91 9.30 -7.85
C ASP A 136 0.85 8.36 -7.26
N CYS A 137 -0.34 8.37 -7.84
CA CYS A 137 -1.47 7.60 -7.33
C CYS A 137 -2.18 6.87 -8.46
N LYS A 138 -2.51 5.60 -8.21
CA LYS A 138 -3.41 4.81 -9.06
C LYS A 138 -4.60 4.34 -8.24
N ILE A 139 -5.76 4.28 -8.89
CA ILE A 139 -6.98 3.70 -8.33
C ILE A 139 -7.43 2.52 -9.19
N LYS A 140 -8.47 1.79 -8.79
CA LYS A 140 -9.00 0.69 -9.60
C LYS A 140 -9.37 1.15 -11.01
N PRO A 141 -9.08 0.36 -12.03
CA PRO A 141 -8.56 -1.02 -11.99
C PRO A 141 -7.03 -1.12 -11.99
N GLU A 142 -6.28 -0.02 -11.98
CA GLU A 142 -4.82 -0.05 -12.07
C GLU A 142 -4.12 -0.17 -10.70
N ALA A 143 -4.87 -0.21 -9.60
CA ALA A 143 -4.32 -0.24 -8.23
C ALA A 143 -4.02 -1.66 -7.74
N TRP A 144 -3.20 -2.41 -8.47
CA TRP A 144 -2.96 -3.83 -8.19
C TRP A 144 -2.27 -4.09 -6.85
N ALA A 145 -1.42 -3.19 -6.36
CA ALA A 145 -0.77 -3.38 -5.07
C ALA A 145 -1.79 -3.42 -3.92
N ALA A 146 -2.83 -2.58 -3.98
CA ALA A 146 -3.88 -2.57 -2.98
C ALA A 146 -4.93 -3.65 -3.24
N SER A 147 -5.48 -3.72 -4.46
CA SER A 147 -6.64 -4.55 -4.78
C SER A 147 -6.31 -6.03 -5.00
N THR A 148 -5.06 -6.37 -5.24
CA THR A 148 -4.64 -7.75 -5.49
C THR A 148 -3.69 -8.25 -4.40
N ILE A 149 -2.59 -7.56 -4.15
CA ILE A 149 -1.57 -8.05 -3.23
C ILE A 149 -1.97 -7.79 -1.76
N ALA A 150 -2.31 -6.56 -1.40
CA ALA A 150 -2.72 -6.26 -0.02
C ALA A 150 -4.03 -6.98 0.35
N ASP A 151 -4.99 -7.04 -0.57
CA ASP A 151 -6.25 -7.76 -0.38
C ASP A 151 -6.03 -9.23 -0.02
N LYS A 152 -5.08 -9.89 -0.70
CA LYS A 152 -4.72 -11.28 -0.43
C LYS A 152 -4.31 -11.49 1.02
N HIS A 153 -3.61 -10.52 1.62
CA HIS A 153 -3.08 -10.65 2.98
C HIS A 153 -4.00 -10.10 4.07
N SER A 154 -5.01 -9.29 3.74
CA SER A 154 -5.99 -8.80 4.73
C SER A 154 -7.01 -9.86 5.11
N LYS A 155 -7.25 -10.82 4.24
CA LYS A 155 -8.27 -11.87 4.42
C LYS A 155 -7.76 -13.15 5.06
#